data_bd287b0d6655a85628c6673411dea709
#
_entry.id   bd287b0d6655a85628c6673411dea709
#
_cell.length_a   1.000
_cell.length_b   1.000
_cell.length_c   1.000
_cell.angle_alpha   90.00
_cell.angle_beta   90.00
_cell.angle_gamma   90.00
#
_symmetry.space_group_name_H-M   'P 1'
#
loop_
_entity.id
_entity.type
_entity.pdbx_description
1 polymer ?
#
loop_
_entity_poly.entity_id
_entity_poly.type
_entity_poly.pdbx_seq_one_letter_code
_entity_poly.pdbx_strand_id
1 'polypeptide(L)'
;MQKTNSLTGAEAVVRMLEAYDVRHIFGLCGDTTLPFYDALARLDHKMTHLLTRDERHAGYMADGYARVTGKPGICEGPSGGGATYILPPVVEANESSVPILAITTDVATTSRGKYPLTELDQKALFSSITKWNDSLDKASSLPGQIRAAFRAMTTGRPGATHLALPFDTQKAEVDPEDIWAEPRHQTFPSERSAPDPAAIEEAAQRLLKAKCPVMVCGGGPVIAGAMDIVRQLAETLNMVVATTVSGQGVIAETHPNALGVVGSNGGVPATRAVMDKADLVLFVGCRAGSVTTERWCSPDKSVAVIHIDSDPMVLGANYRTEIAICADAYLGLSALLGACRDKKQPFDFGGADIVRAAWSQKLEAFLALAGSDQQPITPERVIHSLSNCLDDDAVVVADPGTPCPYVSAHYRWRKAGRNFISNRAHGALGFALAASMGAHIGRPSVKTVNLMGDGSFGFCCGEFETMTRYRMPITSIVFSNSTYGWIKAGQNAGFDKRFYNVDFGRTDHAAVAAAFGVKSWRVEDPAELEGVLKQAIAHDGPSLVDVIAQPLHQAAAPVSEWVA
;
A
#
# COMPACT_ATOMS: atom_id res chain seq x y z
N MET A 1 -31.61 -5.04 43.83
CA MET A 1 -30.36 -5.06 43.04
C MET A 1 -30.76 -4.86 41.58
N GLN A 2 -30.58 -3.66 41.05
CA GLN A 2 -30.68 -3.42 39.60
C GLN A 2 -29.67 -4.33 38.93
N LYS A 3 -30.11 -5.15 37.97
CA LYS A 3 -29.21 -5.81 37.04
C LYS A 3 -28.44 -4.69 36.33
N THR A 4 -27.22 -4.42 36.74
CA THR A 4 -26.28 -3.66 35.93
C THR A 4 -26.18 -4.41 34.62
N ASN A 5 -26.52 -3.72 33.52
CA ASN A 5 -26.45 -4.25 32.17
C ASN A 5 -24.95 -4.31 31.77
N SER A 6 -24.16 -5.16 32.42
CA SER A 6 -22.73 -5.34 32.12
C SER A 6 -22.60 -5.99 30.74
N LEU A 7 -21.59 -5.57 29.97
CA LEU A 7 -21.21 -6.19 28.70
C LEU A 7 -20.15 -7.26 28.99
N THR A 8 -20.12 -8.31 28.19
CA THR A 8 -18.94 -9.18 28.14
C THR A 8 -17.80 -8.47 27.40
N GLY A 9 -16.55 -8.91 27.61
CA GLY A 9 -15.40 -8.34 26.88
C GLY A 9 -15.58 -8.45 25.36
N ALA A 10 -16.13 -9.56 24.86
CA ALA A 10 -16.44 -9.73 23.44
C ALA A 10 -17.48 -8.71 22.94
N GLU A 11 -18.57 -8.49 23.69
CA GLU A 11 -19.57 -7.47 23.37
C GLU A 11 -18.98 -6.05 23.43
N ALA A 12 -18.11 -5.80 24.40
CA ALA A 12 -17.41 -4.52 24.51
C ALA A 12 -16.47 -4.25 23.31
N VAL A 13 -15.78 -5.27 22.77
CA VAL A 13 -15.03 -5.14 21.50
C VAL A 13 -15.96 -4.68 20.39
N VAL A 14 -17.09 -5.36 20.18
CA VAL A 14 -18.06 -5.03 19.12
C VAL A 14 -18.55 -3.57 19.28
N ARG A 15 -18.91 -3.16 20.50
CA ARG A 15 -19.41 -1.79 20.77
C ARG A 15 -18.32 -0.73 20.62
N MET A 16 -17.08 -1.02 21.02
CA MET A 16 -15.97 -0.09 20.82
C MET A 16 -15.63 0.11 19.35
N LEU A 17 -15.58 -0.98 18.55
CA LEU A 17 -15.37 -0.88 17.09
C LEU A 17 -16.50 -0.11 16.41
N GLU A 18 -17.75 -0.32 16.81
CA GLU A 18 -18.90 0.43 16.32
C GLU A 18 -18.81 1.93 16.68
N ALA A 19 -18.38 2.27 17.91
CA ALA A 19 -18.16 3.64 18.35
C ALA A 19 -17.08 4.37 17.52
N TYR A 20 -16.07 3.64 17.04
CA TYR A 20 -15.07 4.15 16.09
C TYR A 20 -15.53 4.16 14.62
N ASP A 21 -16.82 3.94 14.32
CA ASP A 21 -17.39 3.88 12.96
C ASP A 21 -16.75 2.81 12.07
N VAL A 22 -16.26 1.72 12.68
CA VAL A 22 -15.80 0.56 11.93
C VAL A 22 -16.98 -0.06 11.20
N ARG A 23 -16.81 -0.35 9.91
CA ARG A 23 -17.86 -0.93 9.07
C ARG A 23 -17.52 -2.33 8.58
N HIS A 24 -16.24 -2.66 8.54
CA HIS A 24 -15.78 -3.94 8.02
C HIS A 24 -14.68 -4.51 8.92
N ILE A 25 -14.78 -5.81 9.16
CA ILE A 25 -13.77 -6.63 9.85
C ILE A 25 -13.41 -7.76 8.90
N PHE A 26 -12.13 -8.01 8.69
CA PHE A 26 -11.63 -9.09 7.84
C PHE A 26 -11.00 -10.16 8.74
N GLY A 27 -11.41 -11.41 8.61
CA GLY A 27 -10.89 -12.40 9.53
C GLY A 27 -11.25 -13.84 9.22
N LEU A 28 -10.72 -14.74 10.07
CA LEU A 28 -10.95 -16.17 9.98
C LEU A 28 -11.18 -16.75 11.37
N CYS A 29 -12.26 -17.53 11.52
CA CYS A 29 -12.69 -18.09 12.79
C CYS A 29 -11.78 -19.22 13.29
N GLY A 30 -11.70 -19.33 14.62
CA GLY A 30 -11.12 -20.47 15.33
C GLY A 30 -11.78 -20.66 16.70
N ASP A 31 -11.36 -21.65 17.45
CA ASP A 31 -11.96 -21.97 18.74
C ASP A 31 -11.83 -20.84 19.77
N THR A 32 -10.71 -20.12 19.78
CA THR A 32 -10.49 -19.00 20.69
C THR A 32 -11.24 -17.72 20.29
N THR A 33 -11.76 -17.62 19.06
CA THR A 33 -12.59 -16.48 18.60
C THR A 33 -14.08 -16.66 18.90
N LEU A 34 -14.52 -17.83 19.38
CA LEU A 34 -15.95 -18.15 19.56
C LEU A 34 -16.73 -17.09 20.35
N PRO A 35 -16.25 -16.54 21.48
CA PRO A 35 -17.01 -15.50 22.18
C PRO A 35 -17.19 -14.22 21.38
N PHE A 36 -16.18 -13.82 20.59
CA PHE A 36 -16.26 -12.64 19.72
C PHE A 36 -17.24 -12.84 18.56
N TYR A 37 -17.21 -14.02 17.92
CA TYR A 37 -18.16 -14.37 16.86
C TYR A 37 -19.60 -14.49 17.37
N ASP A 38 -19.79 -15.05 18.58
CA ASP A 38 -21.10 -15.08 19.22
C ASP A 38 -21.64 -13.66 19.49
N ALA A 39 -20.78 -12.75 19.96
CA ALA A 39 -21.16 -11.36 20.17
C ALA A 39 -21.54 -10.67 18.84
N LEU A 40 -20.76 -10.87 17.76
CA LEU A 40 -21.10 -10.38 16.42
C LEU A 40 -22.44 -10.94 15.90
N ALA A 41 -22.74 -12.21 16.18
CA ALA A 41 -23.98 -12.83 15.74
C ALA A 41 -25.22 -12.36 16.52
N ARG A 42 -25.08 -12.07 17.82
CA ARG A 42 -26.20 -11.72 18.69
C ARG A 42 -26.53 -10.23 18.75
N LEU A 43 -25.52 -9.38 18.63
CA LEU A 43 -25.71 -7.96 18.76
C LEU A 43 -26.23 -7.34 17.46
N ASP A 44 -27.18 -6.41 17.58
CA ASP A 44 -27.50 -5.50 16.47
C ASP A 44 -26.36 -4.50 16.32
N HIS A 45 -25.70 -4.50 15.16
CA HIS A 45 -24.60 -3.62 14.81
C HIS A 45 -24.52 -3.39 13.28
N LYS A 46 -23.73 -2.38 12.88
CA LYS A 46 -23.62 -1.97 11.46
C LYS A 46 -22.36 -2.50 10.76
N MET A 47 -21.63 -3.40 11.40
CA MET A 47 -20.39 -3.96 10.84
C MET A 47 -20.68 -5.21 10.02
N THR A 48 -19.92 -5.36 8.93
CA THR A 48 -19.87 -6.60 8.13
C THR A 48 -18.55 -7.31 8.42
N HIS A 49 -18.63 -8.54 8.85
CA HIS A 49 -17.47 -9.42 8.98
C HIS A 49 -17.29 -10.19 7.66
N LEU A 50 -16.10 -10.08 7.06
CA LEU A 50 -15.75 -10.81 5.84
C LEU A 50 -14.87 -12.00 6.20
N LEU A 51 -15.42 -13.19 6.06
CA LEU A 51 -14.70 -14.44 6.30
C LEU A 51 -13.73 -14.69 5.15
N THR A 52 -12.43 -14.76 5.46
CA THR A 52 -11.34 -15.05 4.52
C THR A 52 -10.99 -16.54 4.49
N ARG A 53 -10.05 -16.92 3.66
CA ARG A 53 -9.51 -18.29 3.59
C ARG A 53 -8.14 -18.42 4.27
N ASP A 54 -7.54 -17.29 4.65
CA ASP A 54 -6.22 -17.19 5.27
C ASP A 54 -6.13 -15.85 6.02
N GLU A 55 -5.57 -15.86 7.23
CA GLU A 55 -5.45 -14.67 8.07
C GLU A 55 -4.46 -13.64 7.50
N ARG A 56 -3.49 -14.07 6.68
CA ARG A 56 -2.62 -13.16 5.93
C ARG A 56 -3.46 -12.28 5.01
N HIS A 57 -4.42 -12.89 4.35
CA HIS A 57 -5.30 -12.19 3.41
C HIS A 57 -6.28 -11.28 4.13
N ALA A 58 -6.74 -11.65 5.34
CA ALA A 58 -7.53 -10.75 6.18
C ALA A 58 -6.76 -9.44 6.47
N GLY A 59 -5.49 -9.54 6.85
CA GLY A 59 -4.66 -8.37 7.08
C GLY A 59 -4.38 -7.56 5.81
N TYR A 60 -4.15 -8.20 4.65
CA TYR A 60 -3.98 -7.50 3.37
C TYR A 60 -5.28 -6.83 2.89
N MET A 61 -6.46 -7.41 3.16
CA MET A 61 -7.75 -6.74 2.91
C MET A 61 -7.89 -5.50 3.79
N ALA A 62 -7.53 -5.57 5.07
CA ALA A 62 -7.53 -4.43 5.98
C ALA A 62 -6.58 -3.32 5.50
N ASP A 63 -5.38 -3.68 5.01
CA ASP A 63 -4.40 -2.75 4.42
C ASP A 63 -4.99 -2.06 3.17
N GLY A 64 -5.48 -2.83 2.20
CA GLY A 64 -6.08 -2.28 0.98
C GLY A 64 -7.27 -1.36 1.26
N TYR A 65 -8.14 -1.74 2.21
CA TYR A 65 -9.26 -0.91 2.67
C TYR A 65 -8.76 0.43 3.25
N ALA A 66 -7.77 0.38 4.14
CA ALA A 66 -7.25 1.58 4.76
C ALA A 66 -6.62 2.55 3.75
N ARG A 67 -5.84 2.03 2.79
CA ARG A 67 -5.18 2.84 1.76
C ARG A 67 -6.17 3.63 0.90
N VAL A 68 -7.30 3.06 0.51
CA VAL A 68 -8.26 3.74 -0.36
C VAL A 68 -9.25 4.63 0.38
N THR A 69 -9.58 4.30 1.65
CA THR A 69 -10.61 5.01 2.42
C THR A 69 -10.08 6.14 3.28
N GLY A 70 -8.82 6.07 3.73
CA GLY A 70 -8.31 6.94 4.79
C GLY A 70 -8.88 6.63 6.18
N LYS A 71 -9.46 5.44 6.36
CA LYS A 71 -9.93 4.91 7.66
C LYS A 71 -9.07 3.72 8.08
N PRO A 72 -8.87 3.47 9.38
CA PRO A 72 -8.18 2.28 9.85
C PRO A 72 -8.81 0.98 9.35
N GLY A 73 -7.98 0.02 8.96
CA GLY A 73 -8.42 -1.33 8.64
C GLY A 73 -8.44 -2.22 9.89
N ILE A 74 -9.42 -3.12 10.00
CA ILE A 74 -9.52 -4.04 11.13
C ILE A 74 -9.44 -5.47 10.62
N CYS A 75 -8.48 -6.24 11.11
CA CYS A 75 -8.39 -7.67 10.83
C CYS A 75 -8.33 -8.47 12.14
N GLU A 76 -8.74 -9.73 12.06
CA GLU A 76 -8.73 -10.61 13.22
C GLU A 76 -8.31 -12.04 12.84
N GLY A 77 -7.90 -12.81 13.84
CA GLY A 77 -7.58 -14.22 13.71
C GLY A 77 -7.50 -14.94 15.06
N PRO A 78 -7.58 -16.29 15.04
CA PRO A 78 -7.47 -17.12 16.24
C PRO A 78 -6.04 -17.14 16.80
N SER A 79 -5.88 -17.73 17.97
CA SER A 79 -4.58 -18.02 18.59
C SER A 79 -3.72 -18.98 17.75
N GLY A 80 -2.45 -19.07 18.05
CA GLY A 80 -1.52 -20.00 17.41
C GLY A 80 -1.28 -19.69 15.94
N GLY A 81 -1.79 -20.54 15.04
CA GLY A 81 -1.64 -20.38 13.59
C GLY A 81 -2.14 -19.03 13.09
N GLY A 82 -3.34 -18.61 13.51
CA GLY A 82 -3.90 -17.33 13.09
C GLY A 82 -3.06 -16.14 13.52
N ALA A 83 -2.58 -16.13 14.78
CA ALA A 83 -1.70 -15.08 15.27
C ALA A 83 -0.36 -15.03 14.52
N THR A 84 0.16 -16.15 14.02
CA THR A 84 1.41 -16.18 13.25
C THR A 84 1.19 -15.89 11.76
N TYR A 85 0.08 -16.32 11.19
CA TYR A 85 -0.22 -16.05 9.77
C TYR A 85 -0.56 -14.58 9.50
N ILE A 86 -1.09 -13.85 10.50
CA ILE A 86 -1.39 -12.42 10.34
C ILE A 86 -0.15 -11.51 10.40
N LEU A 87 1.05 -12.02 10.75
CA LEU A 87 2.28 -11.22 10.88
C LEU A 87 2.70 -10.52 9.57
N PRO A 88 2.77 -11.20 8.40
CA PRO A 88 3.19 -10.56 7.16
C PRO A 88 2.42 -9.28 6.81
N PRO A 89 1.08 -9.24 6.84
CA PRO A 89 0.34 -8.01 6.59
C PRO A 89 0.55 -6.94 7.67
N VAL A 90 0.74 -7.32 8.93
CA VAL A 90 1.04 -6.35 10.00
C VAL A 90 2.38 -5.68 9.75
N VAL A 91 3.41 -6.44 9.35
CA VAL A 91 4.73 -5.89 8.96
C VAL A 91 4.58 -4.93 7.77
N GLU A 92 3.90 -5.36 6.70
CA GLU A 92 3.70 -4.50 5.51
C GLU A 92 2.98 -3.20 5.88
N ALA A 93 1.88 -3.29 6.63
CA ALA A 93 1.09 -2.13 7.03
C ALA A 93 1.91 -1.16 7.91
N ASN A 94 2.63 -1.67 8.90
CA ASN A 94 3.46 -0.85 9.78
C ASN A 94 4.57 -0.13 9.01
N GLU A 95 5.28 -0.86 8.18
CA GLU A 95 6.39 -0.30 7.41
C GLU A 95 5.91 0.59 6.25
N SER A 96 4.72 0.37 5.71
CA SER A 96 4.10 1.23 4.69
C SER A 96 3.30 2.40 5.27
N SER A 97 3.31 2.60 6.59
CA SER A 97 2.57 3.68 7.25
C SER A 97 1.05 3.59 7.05
N VAL A 98 0.52 2.38 7.07
CA VAL A 98 -0.91 2.09 6.93
C VAL A 98 -1.49 1.69 8.28
N PRO A 99 -2.50 2.38 8.81
CA PRO A 99 -3.09 2.04 10.10
C PRO A 99 -4.00 0.83 9.96
N ILE A 100 -3.62 -0.27 10.58
CA ILE A 100 -4.47 -1.43 10.80
C ILE A 100 -4.46 -1.82 12.28
N LEU A 101 -5.58 -2.32 12.79
CA LEU A 101 -5.65 -3.00 14.07
C LEU A 101 -5.80 -4.50 13.81
N ALA A 102 -4.78 -5.26 14.18
CA ALA A 102 -4.83 -6.71 14.21
C ALA A 102 -5.34 -7.16 15.59
N ILE A 103 -6.48 -7.81 15.62
CA ILE A 103 -7.05 -8.44 16.83
C ILE A 103 -6.79 -9.94 16.73
N THR A 104 -5.99 -10.48 17.62
CA THR A 104 -5.82 -11.93 17.70
C THR A 104 -6.38 -12.43 19.02
N THR A 105 -7.08 -13.56 19.00
CA THR A 105 -7.51 -14.16 20.26
C THR A 105 -6.38 -14.99 20.88
N ASP A 106 -6.49 -15.32 22.16
CA ASP A 106 -5.44 -16.03 22.89
C ASP A 106 -6.07 -17.09 23.82
N VAL A 107 -5.24 -17.98 24.31
CA VAL A 107 -5.61 -18.94 25.36
C VAL A 107 -6.04 -18.19 26.63
N ALA A 108 -6.84 -18.84 27.48
CA ALA A 108 -7.25 -18.22 28.74
C ALA A 108 -6.04 -17.86 29.61
N THR A 109 -6.07 -16.67 30.24
CA THR A 109 -4.98 -16.19 31.12
C THR A 109 -4.64 -17.18 32.21
N THR A 110 -5.65 -17.90 32.74
CA THR A 110 -5.52 -18.94 33.77
C THR A 110 -4.85 -20.22 33.29
N SER A 111 -4.70 -20.39 31.97
CA SER A 111 -4.06 -21.56 31.33
C SER A 111 -2.60 -21.29 30.94
N ARG A 112 -2.15 -20.05 30.93
CA ARG A 112 -0.79 -19.69 30.54
C ARG A 112 0.27 -20.40 31.37
N GLY A 113 1.31 -20.89 30.72
CA GLY A 113 2.40 -21.65 31.34
C GLY A 113 2.06 -23.09 31.68
N LYS A 114 0.87 -23.58 31.26
CA LYS A 114 0.43 -24.96 31.47
C LYS A 114 0.39 -25.76 30.16
N TYR A 115 1.01 -25.25 29.10
CA TYR A 115 1.07 -25.84 27.76
C TYR A 115 -0.31 -26.09 27.12
N PRO A 116 -1.26 -25.12 27.18
CA PRO A 116 -2.48 -25.25 26.41
C PRO A 116 -2.14 -25.21 24.90
N LEU A 117 -2.96 -25.89 24.10
CA LEU A 117 -2.81 -25.83 22.65
C LEU A 117 -2.85 -24.38 22.18
N THR A 118 -1.97 -23.98 21.25
CA THR A 118 -1.88 -22.65 20.64
C THR A 118 -1.37 -21.51 21.54
N GLU A 119 -0.80 -21.81 22.71
CA GLU A 119 -0.17 -20.80 23.56
C GLU A 119 1.03 -20.18 22.87
N LEU A 120 1.05 -18.86 22.79
CA LEU A 120 2.17 -18.03 22.29
C LEU A 120 2.28 -16.75 23.12
N ASP A 121 3.48 -16.26 23.32
CA ASP A 121 3.68 -14.89 23.81
C ASP A 121 3.44 -13.90 22.64
N GLN A 122 2.17 -13.61 22.41
CA GLN A 122 1.76 -12.73 21.31
C GLN A 122 2.27 -11.29 21.51
N LYS A 123 2.38 -10.82 22.77
CA LYS A 123 2.91 -9.49 23.06
C LYS A 123 4.37 -9.37 22.60
N ALA A 124 5.20 -10.35 22.90
CA ALA A 124 6.58 -10.40 22.39
C ALA A 124 6.61 -10.55 20.87
N LEU A 125 5.76 -11.40 20.29
CA LEU A 125 5.70 -11.68 18.86
C LEU A 125 5.41 -10.41 18.02
N PHE A 126 4.51 -9.54 18.46
CA PHE A 126 4.11 -8.33 17.74
C PHE A 126 4.92 -7.07 18.11
N SER A 127 5.77 -7.13 19.14
CA SER A 127 6.43 -5.95 19.70
C SER A 127 7.32 -5.19 18.72
N SER A 128 8.03 -5.88 17.83
CA SER A 128 8.95 -5.28 16.86
C SER A 128 8.31 -4.86 15.54
N ILE A 129 7.06 -5.22 15.31
CA ILE A 129 6.38 -5.04 14.03
C ILE A 129 5.14 -4.14 14.10
N THR A 130 4.88 -3.55 15.26
CA THR A 130 3.73 -2.66 15.50
C THR A 130 4.15 -1.38 16.20
N LYS A 131 3.39 -0.32 16.00
CA LYS A 131 3.56 0.92 16.78
C LYS A 131 3.13 0.78 18.23
N TRP A 132 2.16 -0.09 18.47
CA TRP A 132 1.61 -0.39 19.78
C TRP A 132 1.03 -1.80 19.77
N ASN A 133 1.28 -2.56 20.82
CA ASN A 133 0.64 -3.84 21.03
C ASN A 133 0.42 -4.09 22.51
N ASP A 134 -0.63 -4.83 22.83
CA ASP A 134 -0.90 -5.25 24.20
C ASP A 134 -1.69 -6.56 24.25
N SER A 135 -1.80 -7.13 25.45
CA SER A 135 -2.65 -8.26 25.76
C SER A 135 -3.68 -7.86 26.80
N LEU A 136 -4.93 -8.27 26.61
CA LEU A 136 -6.03 -7.95 27.50
C LEU A 136 -6.01 -8.86 28.75
N ASP A 137 -5.23 -8.53 29.75
CA ASP A 137 -5.16 -9.32 30.99
C ASP A 137 -6.37 -9.10 31.92
N LYS A 138 -7.07 -7.98 31.78
CA LYS A 138 -8.28 -7.62 32.54
C LYS A 138 -9.33 -7.03 31.59
N ALA A 139 -10.53 -7.60 31.56
CA ALA A 139 -11.61 -7.13 30.71
C ALA A 139 -11.96 -5.64 30.92
N SER A 140 -11.87 -5.13 32.15
CA SER A 140 -12.12 -3.71 32.45
C SER A 140 -11.15 -2.73 31.78
N SER A 141 -9.97 -3.17 31.32
CA SER A 141 -9.04 -2.30 30.59
C SER A 141 -9.31 -2.23 29.08
N LEU A 142 -10.20 -3.07 28.54
CA LEU A 142 -10.47 -3.20 27.10
C LEU A 142 -10.80 -1.87 26.41
N PRO A 143 -11.77 -1.06 26.91
CA PRO A 143 -12.09 0.19 26.21
C PRO A 143 -10.91 1.15 26.13
N GLY A 144 -10.11 1.22 27.20
CA GLY A 144 -8.88 2.02 27.24
C GLY A 144 -7.82 1.54 26.27
N GLN A 145 -7.62 0.21 26.15
CA GLN A 145 -6.65 -0.39 25.21
C GLN A 145 -7.07 -0.17 23.75
N ILE A 146 -8.35 -0.31 23.42
CA ILE A 146 -8.84 -0.01 22.05
C ILE A 146 -8.62 1.48 21.73
N ARG A 147 -8.93 2.41 22.65
CA ARG A 147 -8.61 3.83 22.46
C ARG A 147 -7.10 4.07 22.26
N ALA A 148 -6.25 3.40 23.02
CA ALA A 148 -4.80 3.50 22.86
C ALA A 148 -4.33 2.99 21.49
N ALA A 149 -4.88 1.86 21.02
CA ALA A 149 -4.59 1.31 19.69
C ALA A 149 -4.98 2.30 18.58
N PHE A 150 -6.21 2.87 18.63
CA PHE A 150 -6.67 3.83 17.62
C PHE A 150 -5.84 5.12 17.62
N ARG A 151 -5.50 5.66 18.81
CA ARG A 151 -4.58 6.81 18.91
C ARG A 151 -3.22 6.50 18.30
N ALA A 152 -2.62 5.36 18.67
CA ALA A 152 -1.30 4.99 18.22
C ALA A 152 -1.24 4.80 16.69
N MET A 153 -2.22 4.07 16.09
CA MET A 153 -2.17 3.76 14.66
C MET A 153 -2.44 4.95 13.77
N THR A 154 -3.17 5.98 14.24
CA THR A 154 -3.61 7.11 13.40
C THR A 154 -2.81 8.40 13.58
N THR A 155 -2.01 8.53 14.64
CA THR A 155 -1.28 9.76 15.00
C THR A 155 0.15 9.76 14.45
N GLY A 156 0.64 10.93 14.02
CA GLY A 156 1.98 11.10 13.45
C GLY A 156 2.14 10.25 12.17
N ARG A 157 3.27 9.52 12.04
CA ARG A 157 3.39 8.48 11.03
C ARG A 157 2.40 7.35 11.35
N PRO A 158 1.37 7.09 10.53
CA PRO A 158 0.45 5.98 10.78
C PRO A 158 1.15 4.62 10.78
N GLY A 159 0.52 3.58 11.33
CA GLY A 159 1.10 2.24 11.33
C GLY A 159 0.21 1.22 12.03
N ALA A 160 0.62 -0.04 12.02
CA ALA A 160 -0.13 -1.13 12.59
C ALA A 160 -0.13 -1.14 14.12
N THR A 161 -1.22 -1.63 14.70
CA THR A 161 -1.35 -1.95 16.13
C THR A 161 -1.90 -3.35 16.31
N HIS A 162 -1.68 -3.94 17.48
CA HIS A 162 -2.13 -5.29 17.79
C HIS A 162 -2.73 -5.35 19.20
N LEU A 163 -3.79 -6.14 19.35
CA LEU A 163 -4.42 -6.45 20.64
C LEU A 163 -4.73 -7.93 20.72
N ALA A 164 -4.11 -8.63 21.68
CA ALA A 164 -4.45 -10.01 22.01
C ALA A 164 -5.64 -10.08 22.98
N LEU A 165 -6.63 -10.91 22.67
CA LEU A 165 -7.86 -11.11 23.45
C LEU A 165 -7.90 -12.52 24.05
N PRO A 166 -7.46 -12.76 25.28
CA PRO A 166 -7.57 -14.06 25.95
C PRO A 166 -9.03 -14.52 26.07
N PHE A 167 -9.23 -15.83 25.98
CA PHE A 167 -10.56 -16.45 25.94
C PHE A 167 -11.43 -16.15 27.16
N ASP A 168 -10.84 -16.12 28.35
CA ASP A 168 -11.54 -15.81 29.62
C ASP A 168 -11.88 -14.32 29.73
N THR A 169 -11.01 -13.43 29.27
CA THR A 169 -11.28 -11.97 29.29
C THR A 169 -12.37 -11.56 28.31
N GLN A 170 -12.54 -12.30 27.20
CA GLN A 170 -13.67 -12.09 26.29
C GLN A 170 -15.02 -12.36 26.95
N LYS A 171 -15.06 -13.19 28.00
CA LYS A 171 -16.27 -13.57 28.74
C LYS A 171 -16.49 -12.76 30.03
N ALA A 172 -15.46 -12.06 30.50
CA ALA A 172 -15.52 -11.28 31.73
C ALA A 172 -16.29 -9.96 31.52
N GLU A 173 -16.75 -9.38 32.62
CA GLU A 173 -17.60 -8.19 32.60
C GLU A 173 -16.81 -6.89 32.32
N VAL A 174 -17.42 -6.02 31.52
CA VAL A 174 -16.97 -4.66 31.17
C VAL A 174 -18.08 -3.68 31.48
N ASP A 175 -17.74 -2.52 32.04
CA ASP A 175 -18.69 -1.44 32.31
C ASP A 175 -19.13 -0.77 31.00
N PRO A 176 -20.42 -0.73 30.67
CA PRO A 176 -20.94 -0.06 29.49
C PRO A 176 -20.67 1.47 29.47
N GLU A 177 -20.49 2.11 30.63
CA GLU A 177 -20.19 3.54 30.69
C GLU A 177 -18.80 3.90 30.11
N ASP A 178 -17.88 2.92 30.04
CA ASP A 178 -16.57 3.09 29.43
C ASP A 178 -16.56 2.96 27.88
N ILE A 179 -17.69 2.60 27.27
CA ILE A 179 -17.83 2.43 25.83
C ILE A 179 -18.01 3.80 25.15
N TRP A 180 -16.89 4.39 24.74
CA TRP A 180 -16.86 5.63 23.97
C TRP A 180 -15.60 5.71 23.12
N ALA A 181 -15.66 6.45 22.02
CA ALA A 181 -14.57 6.64 21.07
C ALA A 181 -14.14 8.10 20.97
N GLU A 182 -12.94 8.32 20.49
CA GLU A 182 -12.40 9.64 20.13
C GLU A 182 -12.61 9.86 18.62
N PRO A 183 -13.57 10.69 18.18
CA PRO A 183 -13.98 10.78 16.76
C PRO A 183 -12.84 11.15 15.82
N ARG A 184 -11.82 11.90 16.28
CA ARG A 184 -10.67 12.30 15.49
C ARG A 184 -9.82 11.11 15.00
N HIS A 185 -9.84 9.98 15.71
CA HIS A 185 -9.09 8.78 15.39
C HIS A 185 -9.84 7.79 14.50
N GLN A 186 -11.01 8.16 13.97
CA GLN A 186 -11.75 7.39 12.96
C GLN A 186 -11.12 7.48 11.56
N THR A 187 -10.22 8.44 11.35
CA THR A 187 -9.48 8.65 10.09
C THR A 187 -8.00 8.91 10.36
N PHE A 188 -7.18 8.84 9.32
CA PHE A 188 -5.76 9.14 9.42
C PHE A 188 -5.25 10.03 8.28
N PRO A 189 -4.20 10.82 8.55
CA PRO A 189 -3.59 11.07 9.85
C PRO A 189 -4.51 11.92 10.73
N SER A 190 -4.65 11.54 12.01
CA SER A 190 -5.58 12.21 12.95
C SER A 190 -4.99 13.45 13.60
N GLU A 191 -3.77 13.35 14.10
CA GLU A 191 -3.01 14.46 14.67
C GLU A 191 -1.87 14.82 13.71
N ARG A 192 -1.85 16.09 13.28
CA ARG A 192 -0.87 16.59 12.31
C ARG A 192 0.10 17.55 12.97
N SER A 193 1.40 17.33 12.82
CA SER A 193 2.43 18.25 13.28
C SER A 193 2.58 19.43 12.32
N ALA A 194 2.53 20.65 12.86
CA ALA A 194 2.85 21.85 12.11
C ALA A 194 4.37 22.01 11.94
N PRO A 195 4.87 22.58 10.82
CA PRO A 195 6.28 22.86 10.65
C PRO A 195 6.76 24.02 11.52
N ASP A 196 8.05 24.05 11.81
CA ASP A 196 8.72 25.25 12.34
C ASP A 196 8.72 26.36 11.28
N PRO A 197 8.17 27.56 11.58
CA PRO A 197 8.13 28.67 10.63
C PRO A 197 9.54 29.12 10.18
N ALA A 198 10.55 29.06 11.03
CA ALA A 198 11.91 29.43 10.69
C ALA A 198 12.51 28.46 9.66
N ALA A 199 12.33 27.17 9.85
CA ALA A 199 12.76 26.14 8.91
C ALA A 199 12.03 26.25 7.55
N ILE A 200 10.76 26.62 7.54
CA ILE A 200 9.99 26.89 6.31
C ILE A 200 10.55 28.09 5.54
N GLU A 201 10.85 29.19 6.23
CA GLU A 201 11.41 30.38 5.61
C GLU A 201 12.80 30.09 5.03
N GLU A 202 13.66 29.37 5.74
CA GLU A 202 14.96 28.91 5.26
C GLU A 202 14.83 28.01 4.03
N ALA A 203 13.90 27.04 4.07
CA ALA A 203 13.61 26.14 2.95
C ALA A 203 13.12 26.90 1.72
N ALA A 204 12.23 27.87 1.87
CA ALA A 204 11.76 28.71 0.77
C ALA A 204 12.92 29.51 0.15
N GLN A 205 13.77 30.15 0.99
CA GLN A 205 14.94 30.90 0.48
C GLN A 205 15.93 29.99 -0.25
N ARG A 206 16.15 28.79 0.26
CA ARG A 206 17.08 27.82 -0.34
C ARG A 206 16.55 27.26 -1.64
N LEU A 207 15.27 26.92 -1.68
CA LEU A 207 14.58 26.41 -2.87
C LEU A 207 14.62 27.42 -4.01
N LEU A 208 14.32 28.70 -3.73
CA LEU A 208 14.28 29.76 -4.72
C LEU A 208 15.66 30.16 -5.28
N LYS A 209 16.76 29.70 -4.66
CA LYS A 209 18.12 29.86 -5.18
C LYS A 209 18.57 28.69 -6.06
N ALA A 210 17.83 27.60 -6.11
CA ALA A 210 18.15 26.46 -6.94
C ALA A 210 17.96 26.78 -8.44
N LYS A 211 18.64 26.02 -9.29
CA LYS A 211 18.52 26.14 -10.75
C LYS A 211 17.64 25.05 -11.34
N CYS A 212 17.72 23.85 -10.78
CA CYS A 212 16.96 22.69 -11.22
C CYS A 212 16.47 21.88 -10.01
N PRO A 213 15.56 22.44 -9.20
CA PRO A 213 15.02 21.71 -8.06
C PRO A 213 14.04 20.62 -8.51
N VAL A 214 14.11 19.46 -7.85
CA VAL A 214 13.16 18.36 -8.06
C VAL A 214 12.48 18.02 -6.74
N MET A 215 11.14 18.00 -6.73
CA MET A 215 10.36 17.49 -5.61
C MET A 215 10.13 16.00 -5.78
N VAL A 216 10.56 15.18 -4.81
CA VAL A 216 10.36 13.73 -4.80
C VAL A 216 9.32 13.39 -3.73
N CYS A 217 8.12 13.05 -4.17
CA CYS A 217 7.01 12.69 -3.30
C CYS A 217 6.98 11.19 -3.00
N GLY A 218 7.04 10.83 -1.71
CA GLY A 218 6.76 9.47 -1.22
C GLY A 218 5.27 9.22 -0.97
N GLY A 219 4.95 8.22 -0.15
CA GLY A 219 3.57 7.91 0.27
C GLY A 219 2.97 8.96 1.21
N GLY A 220 3.80 9.72 1.93
CA GLY A 220 3.34 10.70 2.93
C GLY A 220 2.36 11.74 2.39
N PRO A 221 2.61 12.41 1.26
CA PRO A 221 1.65 13.35 0.66
C PRO A 221 0.32 12.72 0.24
N VAL A 222 0.32 11.45 -0.21
CA VAL A 222 -0.91 10.70 -0.53
C VAL A 222 -1.70 10.43 0.75
N ILE A 223 -1.03 9.98 1.81
CA ILE A 223 -1.61 9.74 3.14
C ILE A 223 -2.18 11.03 3.71
N ALA A 224 -1.44 12.13 3.64
CA ALA A 224 -1.84 13.43 4.15
C ALA A 224 -2.94 14.13 3.33
N GLY A 225 -3.29 13.61 2.13
CA GLY A 225 -4.23 14.25 1.22
C GLY A 225 -3.69 15.55 0.61
N ALA A 226 -2.38 15.63 0.38
CA ALA A 226 -1.68 16.83 -0.06
C ALA A 226 -1.62 17.03 -1.59
N MET A 227 -2.41 16.28 -2.37
CA MET A 227 -2.36 16.28 -3.84
C MET A 227 -2.51 17.69 -4.44
N ASP A 228 -3.50 18.46 -3.96
CA ASP A 228 -3.74 19.82 -4.44
C ASP A 228 -2.60 20.78 -4.11
N ILE A 229 -1.99 20.62 -2.93
CA ILE A 229 -0.86 21.48 -2.51
C ILE A 229 0.39 21.14 -3.32
N VAL A 230 0.65 19.86 -3.58
CA VAL A 230 1.75 19.42 -4.47
C VAL A 230 1.57 20.02 -5.86
N ARG A 231 0.37 19.93 -6.42
CA ARG A 231 0.05 20.54 -7.73
C ARG A 231 0.25 22.06 -7.70
N GLN A 232 -0.28 22.75 -6.71
CA GLN A 232 -0.16 24.21 -6.60
C GLN A 232 1.31 24.67 -6.46
N LEU A 233 2.13 23.95 -5.69
CA LEU A 233 3.55 24.27 -5.54
C LEU A 233 4.30 24.03 -6.86
N ALA A 234 4.01 22.92 -7.54
CA ALA A 234 4.57 22.63 -8.86
C ALA A 234 4.24 23.70 -9.90
N GLU A 235 2.96 24.13 -9.96
CA GLU A 235 2.50 25.19 -10.87
C GLU A 235 3.10 26.57 -10.51
N THR A 236 3.11 26.91 -9.20
CA THR A 236 3.61 28.23 -8.73
C THR A 236 5.08 28.44 -9.06
N LEU A 237 5.89 27.38 -9.00
CA LEU A 237 7.33 27.43 -9.23
C LEU A 237 7.75 26.86 -10.59
N ASN A 238 6.83 26.31 -11.38
CA ASN A 238 7.11 25.49 -12.56
C ASN A 238 8.21 24.46 -12.27
N MET A 239 8.05 23.70 -11.16
CA MET A 239 9.04 22.77 -10.64
C MET A 239 8.70 21.33 -11.02
N VAL A 240 9.72 20.51 -11.29
CA VAL A 240 9.57 19.07 -11.55
C VAL A 240 9.07 18.34 -10.30
N VAL A 241 8.06 17.50 -10.47
CA VAL A 241 7.55 16.57 -9.45
C VAL A 241 7.80 15.13 -9.87
N ALA A 242 8.64 14.45 -9.13
CA ALA A 242 8.89 13.02 -9.23
C ALA A 242 8.17 12.27 -8.11
N THR A 243 7.90 11.00 -8.31
CA THR A 243 7.29 10.14 -7.29
C THR A 243 8.14 8.91 -6.99
N THR A 244 8.02 8.39 -5.79
CA THR A 244 8.40 7.00 -5.52
C THR A 244 7.28 6.07 -6.01
N VAL A 245 7.49 4.76 -5.99
CA VAL A 245 6.41 3.79 -6.25
C VAL A 245 5.19 4.05 -5.33
N SER A 246 5.43 4.30 -4.04
CA SER A 246 4.36 4.58 -3.07
C SER A 246 3.78 6.00 -3.16
N GLY A 247 4.43 6.91 -3.87
CA GLY A 247 3.97 8.29 -4.07
C GLY A 247 3.10 8.48 -5.32
N GLN A 248 2.93 7.45 -6.13
CA GLN A 248 2.07 7.50 -7.31
C GLN A 248 0.64 7.90 -6.94
N GLY A 249 0.03 8.73 -7.74
CA GLY A 249 -1.28 9.33 -7.47
C GLY A 249 -1.22 10.66 -6.71
N VAL A 250 -0.06 11.12 -6.24
CA VAL A 250 0.05 12.45 -5.61
C VAL A 250 -0.20 13.59 -6.59
N ILE A 251 0.14 13.39 -7.85
CA ILE A 251 -0.12 14.27 -8.96
C ILE A 251 -0.56 13.44 -10.18
N ALA A 252 -1.45 13.94 -11.00
CA ALA A 252 -1.79 13.26 -12.26
C ALA A 252 -0.56 13.22 -13.17
N GLU A 253 -0.23 12.06 -13.74
CA GLU A 253 0.94 11.95 -14.64
C GLU A 253 0.71 12.62 -16.01
N THR A 254 -0.49 13.13 -16.24
CA THR A 254 -0.82 14.03 -17.35
C THR A 254 -0.49 15.49 -17.07
N HIS A 255 -0.13 15.81 -15.82
CA HIS A 255 0.24 17.18 -15.45
C HIS A 255 1.60 17.57 -16.07
N PRO A 256 1.76 18.80 -16.59
CA PRO A 256 3.00 19.21 -17.27
C PRO A 256 4.28 19.05 -16.43
N ASN A 257 4.17 19.17 -15.11
CA ASN A 257 5.31 19.06 -14.19
C ASN A 257 5.52 17.64 -13.62
N ALA A 258 4.67 16.64 -13.97
CA ALA A 258 4.77 15.29 -13.45
C ALA A 258 5.79 14.44 -14.21
N LEU A 259 6.93 14.15 -13.60
CA LEU A 259 8.00 13.35 -14.19
C LEU A 259 7.66 11.84 -14.22
N GLY A 260 6.90 11.37 -13.23
CA GLY A 260 6.65 9.96 -12.97
C GLY A 260 7.60 9.38 -11.93
N VAL A 261 7.73 8.04 -11.92
CA VAL A 261 8.49 7.32 -10.90
C VAL A 261 10.00 7.45 -11.13
N VAL A 262 10.74 7.62 -10.02
CA VAL A 262 12.21 7.61 -9.97
C VAL A 262 12.72 6.45 -9.11
N GLY A 263 14.00 6.11 -9.25
CA GLY A 263 14.66 5.05 -8.55
C GLY A 263 14.75 3.73 -9.32
N SER A 264 15.23 2.67 -8.67
CA SER A 264 15.60 1.41 -9.32
C SER A 264 14.42 0.53 -9.74
N ASN A 265 13.20 0.81 -9.28
CA ASN A 265 12.00 0.03 -9.59
C ASN A 265 10.91 0.96 -10.19
N GLY A 266 10.77 0.92 -11.49
CA GLY A 266 9.85 1.80 -12.23
C GLY A 266 10.49 3.09 -12.76
N GLY A 267 11.66 3.50 -12.29
CA GLY A 267 12.44 4.57 -12.92
C GLY A 267 13.03 4.11 -14.26
N VAL A 268 12.97 4.98 -15.25
CA VAL A 268 13.50 4.75 -16.61
C VAL A 268 14.66 5.69 -16.90
N PRO A 269 15.50 5.44 -17.92
CA PRO A 269 16.65 6.30 -18.22
C PRO A 269 16.30 7.78 -18.34
N ALA A 270 15.16 8.11 -18.94
CA ALA A 270 14.69 9.48 -19.09
C ALA A 270 14.40 10.19 -17.76
N THR A 271 13.81 9.47 -16.77
CA THR A 271 13.54 10.05 -15.44
C THR A 271 14.83 10.17 -14.62
N ARG A 272 15.77 9.23 -14.75
CA ARG A 272 17.09 9.30 -14.11
C ARG A 272 17.89 10.50 -14.60
N ALA A 273 17.91 10.72 -15.92
CA ALA A 273 18.63 11.86 -16.50
C ALA A 273 18.14 13.24 -16.00
N VAL A 274 16.90 13.32 -15.52
CA VAL A 274 16.40 14.52 -14.83
C VAL A 274 16.93 14.60 -13.41
N MET A 275 16.92 13.50 -12.67
CA MET A 275 17.48 13.44 -11.30
C MET A 275 18.97 13.77 -11.28
N ASP A 276 19.74 13.32 -12.28
CA ASP A 276 21.18 13.59 -12.39
C ASP A 276 21.51 15.08 -12.61
N LYS A 277 20.54 15.87 -13.08
CA LYS A 277 20.69 17.31 -13.29
C LYS A 277 20.20 18.16 -12.10
N ALA A 278 19.56 17.52 -11.11
CA ALA A 278 19.05 18.24 -9.95
C ALA A 278 20.20 18.83 -9.12
N ASP A 279 20.09 20.12 -8.78
CA ASP A 279 21.00 20.79 -7.83
C ASP A 279 20.39 20.92 -6.43
N LEU A 280 19.10 20.60 -6.30
CA LEU A 280 18.38 20.49 -5.05
C LEU A 280 17.27 19.43 -5.17
N VAL A 281 17.15 18.57 -4.16
CA VAL A 281 16.03 17.63 -4.03
C VAL A 281 15.23 17.95 -2.77
N LEU A 282 13.93 18.16 -2.97
CA LEU A 282 12.94 18.27 -1.89
C LEU A 282 12.26 16.92 -1.71
N PHE A 283 12.69 16.14 -0.72
CA PHE A 283 11.98 14.92 -0.33
C PHE A 283 10.77 15.26 0.54
N VAL A 284 9.60 14.68 0.21
CA VAL A 284 8.36 14.89 0.95
C VAL A 284 7.70 13.57 1.29
N GLY A 285 7.58 13.25 2.58
CA GLY A 285 6.97 12.01 3.06
C GLY A 285 7.59 10.78 2.40
N CYS A 286 8.93 10.76 2.33
CA CYS A 286 9.72 9.77 1.61
C CYS A 286 10.96 9.42 2.41
N ARG A 287 11.15 8.15 2.75
CA ARG A 287 12.34 7.68 3.49
C ARG A 287 13.66 7.80 2.72
N ALA A 288 13.64 8.20 1.45
CA ALA A 288 14.81 8.23 0.56
C ALA A 288 15.62 6.92 0.64
N GLY A 289 14.91 5.78 0.66
CA GLY A 289 15.49 4.46 0.82
C GLY A 289 16.11 3.92 -0.47
N SER A 290 16.75 2.75 -0.39
CA SER A 290 17.56 2.14 -1.45
C SER A 290 16.87 2.10 -2.82
N VAL A 291 15.61 1.70 -2.89
CA VAL A 291 14.86 1.60 -4.15
C VAL A 291 14.63 2.97 -4.80
N THR A 292 14.24 3.98 -4.03
CA THR A 292 13.98 5.33 -4.55
C THR A 292 15.23 6.03 -5.01
N THR A 293 16.37 5.74 -4.39
CA THR A 293 17.63 6.48 -4.56
C THR A 293 18.72 5.63 -5.23
N GLU A 294 18.35 4.51 -5.85
CA GLU A 294 19.29 3.60 -6.53
C GLU A 294 20.50 3.29 -5.62
N ARG A 295 20.20 2.74 -4.43
CA ARG A 295 21.18 2.45 -3.37
C ARG A 295 21.95 3.70 -2.91
N TRP A 296 21.23 4.79 -2.69
CA TRP A 296 21.77 6.08 -2.22
C TRP A 296 22.80 6.70 -3.16
N CYS A 297 22.66 6.43 -4.48
CA CYS A 297 23.46 7.01 -5.54
C CYS A 297 22.75 8.15 -6.28
N SER A 298 21.41 8.23 -6.21
CA SER A 298 20.59 9.24 -6.87
C SER A 298 19.60 9.88 -5.88
N PRO A 299 19.67 11.19 -5.60
CA PRO A 299 20.65 12.15 -6.15
C PRO A 299 22.07 11.86 -5.67
N ASP A 300 23.07 12.46 -6.33
CA ASP A 300 24.46 12.45 -5.87
C ASP A 300 24.55 13.09 -4.47
N LYS A 301 25.50 12.64 -3.66
CA LYS A 301 25.67 13.10 -2.26
C LYS A 301 26.04 14.60 -2.14
N SER A 302 26.48 15.23 -3.21
CA SER A 302 26.77 16.68 -3.27
C SER A 302 25.52 17.54 -3.50
N VAL A 303 24.41 16.94 -3.90
CA VAL A 303 23.15 17.64 -4.15
C VAL A 303 22.52 18.08 -2.84
N ALA A 304 22.07 19.33 -2.78
CA ALA A 304 21.39 19.87 -1.60
C ALA A 304 20.05 19.16 -1.36
N VAL A 305 19.76 18.83 -0.11
CA VAL A 305 18.53 18.14 0.28
C VAL A 305 17.75 18.98 1.29
N ILE A 306 16.47 19.20 0.97
CA ILE A 306 15.45 19.64 1.91
C ILE A 306 14.53 18.42 2.15
N HIS A 307 14.18 18.14 3.38
CA HIS A 307 13.40 16.96 3.72
C HIS A 307 12.22 17.30 4.63
N ILE A 308 11.00 17.02 4.19
CA ILE A 308 9.75 17.15 4.97
C ILE A 308 9.24 15.75 5.28
N ASP A 309 9.16 15.37 6.54
CA ASP A 309 8.56 14.11 6.99
C ASP A 309 7.94 14.26 8.38
N SER A 310 6.89 13.49 8.66
CA SER A 310 6.24 13.46 9.98
C SER A 310 7.00 12.61 11.01
N ASP A 311 7.91 11.75 10.54
CA ASP A 311 8.75 10.90 11.39
C ASP A 311 10.15 11.50 11.51
N PRO A 312 10.53 12.01 12.70
CA PRO A 312 11.86 12.62 12.91
C PRO A 312 13.01 11.63 12.66
N MET A 313 12.78 10.33 12.77
CA MET A 313 13.80 9.30 12.55
C MET A 313 14.18 9.13 11.08
N VAL A 314 13.32 9.61 10.17
CA VAL A 314 13.56 9.58 8.71
C VAL A 314 14.44 10.74 8.25
N LEU A 315 14.34 11.89 8.93
CA LEU A 315 15.04 13.11 8.55
C LEU A 315 16.56 12.95 8.72
N GLY A 316 17.30 13.10 7.62
CA GLY A 316 18.75 12.97 7.62
C GLY A 316 19.28 11.53 7.72
N ALA A 317 18.44 10.51 7.76
CA ALA A 317 18.87 9.12 7.91
C ALA A 317 19.77 8.63 6.76
N ASN A 318 19.49 9.04 5.53
CA ASN A 318 20.16 8.53 4.33
C ASN A 318 20.97 9.59 3.56
N TYR A 319 20.62 10.86 3.70
CA TYR A 319 21.27 11.98 3.04
C TYR A 319 21.60 13.07 4.05
N ARG A 320 22.72 13.76 3.81
CA ARG A 320 22.99 15.01 4.53
C ARG A 320 21.90 16.01 4.17
N THR A 321 20.95 16.19 5.09
CA THR A 321 19.82 17.10 4.91
C THR A 321 20.26 18.50 5.33
N GLU A 322 20.21 19.43 4.38
CA GLU A 322 20.55 20.84 4.62
C GLU A 322 19.48 21.48 5.51
N ILE A 323 18.19 21.21 5.20
CA ILE A 323 17.07 21.70 5.99
C ILE A 323 16.09 20.54 6.23
N ALA A 324 15.90 20.20 7.51
CA ALA A 324 14.98 19.16 7.97
C ALA A 324 13.72 19.78 8.57
N ILE A 325 12.55 19.35 8.11
CA ILE A 325 11.24 19.86 8.54
C ILE A 325 10.41 18.68 9.04
N CYS A 326 10.31 18.55 10.37
CA CYS A 326 9.46 17.54 10.99
C CYS A 326 8.01 18.01 11.00
N ALA A 327 7.24 17.62 9.97
CA ALA A 327 5.86 18.07 9.81
C ALA A 327 5.02 17.09 8.99
N ASP A 328 3.70 17.18 9.16
CA ASP A 328 2.74 16.59 8.23
C ASP A 328 2.96 17.16 6.82
N ALA A 329 2.89 16.30 5.80
CA ALA A 329 3.20 16.71 4.42
C ALA A 329 2.25 17.80 3.89
N TYR A 330 0.96 17.76 4.24
CA TYR A 330 0.01 18.79 3.84
C TYR A 330 0.34 20.14 4.50
N LEU A 331 0.57 20.15 5.80
CA LEU A 331 0.88 21.38 6.55
C LEU A 331 2.25 21.94 6.16
N GLY A 332 3.27 21.09 6.03
CA GLY A 332 4.61 21.48 5.61
C GLY A 332 4.63 22.10 4.20
N LEU A 333 4.02 21.43 3.23
CA LEU A 333 3.92 21.94 1.86
C LEU A 333 3.05 23.20 1.76
N SER A 334 1.95 23.29 2.52
CA SER A 334 1.11 24.49 2.54
C SER A 334 1.88 25.71 3.07
N ALA A 335 2.63 25.55 4.15
CA ALA A 335 3.48 26.60 4.69
C ALA A 335 4.59 27.01 3.71
N LEU A 336 5.26 26.03 3.07
CA LEU A 336 6.30 26.30 2.07
C LEU A 336 5.73 27.04 0.86
N LEU A 337 4.56 26.65 0.36
CA LEU A 337 3.87 27.34 -0.75
C LEU A 337 3.56 28.80 -0.37
N GLY A 338 3.07 29.04 0.85
CA GLY A 338 2.84 30.41 1.37
C GLY A 338 4.11 31.23 1.35
N ALA A 339 5.20 30.71 1.96
CA ALA A 339 6.49 31.40 2.02
C ALA A 339 7.08 31.69 0.64
N CYS A 340 6.90 30.80 -0.35
CA CYS A 340 7.33 31.04 -1.73
C CYS A 340 6.51 32.16 -2.42
N ARG A 341 5.18 32.19 -2.22
CA ARG A 341 4.29 33.21 -2.79
C ARG A 341 4.58 34.62 -2.26
N ASP A 342 4.98 34.74 -1.02
CA ASP A 342 5.25 36.03 -0.36
C ASP A 342 6.51 36.74 -0.94
N LYS A 343 7.36 36.05 -1.68
CA LYS A 343 8.61 36.61 -2.24
C LYS A 343 8.44 37.54 -3.46
N LYS A 344 7.22 37.88 -3.87
CA LYS A 344 6.88 38.90 -4.89
C LYS A 344 7.58 38.79 -6.26
N GLN A 345 8.33 37.74 -6.54
CA GLN A 345 8.97 37.50 -7.84
C GLN A 345 8.38 36.24 -8.47
N PRO A 346 8.07 36.26 -9.78
CA PRO A 346 7.71 35.02 -10.46
C PRO A 346 8.94 34.13 -10.55
N PHE A 347 8.80 32.89 -10.08
CA PHE A 347 9.82 31.86 -10.21
C PHE A 347 9.39 30.89 -11.30
N ASP A 348 10.32 30.54 -12.16
CA ASP A 348 10.11 29.58 -13.24
C ASP A 348 11.34 28.70 -13.40
N PHE A 349 11.24 27.47 -12.91
CA PHE A 349 12.32 26.49 -13.02
C PHE A 349 12.31 25.72 -14.35
N GLY A 350 11.38 26.01 -15.26
CA GLY A 350 11.28 25.34 -16.56
C GLY A 350 10.85 23.87 -16.46
N GLY A 351 10.24 23.47 -15.34
CA GLY A 351 9.92 22.07 -15.04
C GLY A 351 9.04 21.41 -16.10
N ALA A 352 8.06 22.13 -16.64
CA ALA A 352 7.19 21.60 -17.69
C ALA A 352 7.94 21.25 -18.98
N ASP A 353 8.95 22.02 -19.34
CA ASP A 353 9.78 21.75 -20.54
C ASP A 353 10.72 20.56 -20.30
N ILE A 354 11.31 20.48 -19.10
CA ILE A 354 12.15 19.37 -18.68
C ILE A 354 11.34 18.07 -18.72
N VAL A 355 10.16 18.08 -18.12
CA VAL A 355 9.25 16.92 -18.07
C VAL A 355 8.80 16.53 -19.48
N ARG A 356 8.42 17.48 -20.32
CA ARG A 356 8.00 17.20 -21.71
C ARG A 356 9.11 16.49 -22.50
N ALA A 357 10.36 16.93 -22.36
CA ALA A 357 11.49 16.29 -23.03
C ALA A 357 11.73 14.86 -22.53
N ALA A 358 11.67 14.65 -21.20
CA ALA A 358 11.80 13.33 -20.60
C ALA A 358 10.65 12.39 -21.00
N TRP A 359 9.40 12.87 -21.00
CA TRP A 359 8.24 12.10 -21.43
C TRP A 359 8.29 11.70 -22.90
N SER A 360 8.80 12.57 -23.81
CA SER A 360 8.95 12.23 -25.23
C SER A 360 9.85 11.00 -25.40
N GLN A 361 11.01 10.98 -24.73
CA GLN A 361 11.94 9.84 -24.77
C GLN A 361 11.34 8.57 -24.14
N LYS A 362 10.71 8.72 -22.98
CA LYS A 362 10.04 7.61 -22.26
C LYS A 362 8.95 6.98 -23.11
N LEU A 363 8.11 7.80 -23.74
CA LEU A 363 6.97 7.34 -24.55
C LEU A 363 7.41 6.63 -25.82
N GLU A 364 8.43 7.13 -26.51
CA GLU A 364 8.99 6.50 -27.70
C GLU A 364 9.48 5.08 -27.40
N ALA A 365 10.30 4.93 -26.35
CA ALA A 365 10.82 3.64 -25.94
C ALA A 365 9.70 2.66 -25.50
N PHE A 366 8.70 3.17 -24.76
CA PHE A 366 7.58 2.36 -24.31
C PHE A 366 6.69 1.90 -25.46
N LEU A 367 6.30 2.78 -26.38
CA LEU A 367 5.38 2.45 -27.47
C LEU A 367 5.98 1.43 -28.46
N ALA A 368 7.30 1.41 -28.63
CA ALA A 368 7.96 0.40 -29.43
C ALA A 368 7.73 -1.03 -28.89
N LEU A 369 7.71 -1.19 -27.55
CA LEU A 369 7.45 -2.49 -26.89
C LEU A 369 5.95 -2.75 -26.70
N ALA A 370 5.18 -1.71 -26.39
CA ALA A 370 3.72 -1.81 -26.21
C ALA A 370 2.98 -2.15 -27.51
N GLY A 371 3.55 -1.77 -28.67
CA GLY A 371 3.03 -2.14 -30.00
C GLY A 371 3.52 -3.48 -30.53
N SER A 372 4.34 -4.22 -29.79
CA SER A 372 4.94 -5.47 -30.25
C SER A 372 3.91 -6.61 -30.33
N ASP A 373 3.94 -7.36 -31.42
CA ASP A 373 3.16 -8.62 -31.59
C ASP A 373 3.98 -9.86 -31.18
N GLN A 374 5.03 -9.66 -30.42
CA GLN A 374 5.89 -10.74 -29.92
C GLN A 374 5.15 -11.67 -28.98
N GLN A 375 5.45 -12.97 -29.08
CA GLN A 375 5.03 -14.03 -28.18
C GLN A 375 6.26 -14.68 -27.52
N PRO A 376 6.26 -14.86 -26.18
CA PRO A 376 5.26 -14.42 -25.19
C PRO A 376 5.03 -12.90 -25.16
N ILE A 377 3.83 -12.48 -24.72
CA ILE A 377 3.38 -11.06 -24.73
C ILE A 377 4.30 -10.19 -23.89
N THR A 378 4.73 -9.04 -24.40
CA THR A 378 5.55 -8.10 -23.62
C THR A 378 4.75 -7.51 -22.46
N PRO A 379 5.34 -7.37 -21.27
CA PRO A 379 4.67 -6.72 -20.13
C PRO A 379 4.20 -5.30 -20.46
N GLU A 380 4.94 -4.55 -21.27
CA GLU A 380 4.56 -3.21 -21.74
C GLU A 380 3.24 -3.22 -22.51
N ARG A 381 3.00 -4.23 -23.36
CA ARG A 381 1.73 -4.40 -24.07
C ARG A 381 0.57 -4.61 -23.09
N VAL A 382 0.79 -5.40 -22.04
CA VAL A 382 -0.23 -5.64 -21.02
C VAL A 382 -0.61 -4.34 -20.32
N ILE A 383 0.38 -3.54 -19.89
CA ILE A 383 0.13 -2.27 -19.19
C ILE A 383 -0.53 -1.24 -20.13
N HIS A 384 -0.10 -1.17 -21.37
CA HIS A 384 -0.68 -0.28 -22.36
C HIS A 384 -2.17 -0.60 -22.60
N SER A 385 -2.47 -1.86 -22.92
CA SER A 385 -3.84 -2.32 -23.14
C SER A 385 -4.71 -2.10 -21.90
N LEU A 386 -4.20 -2.38 -20.70
CA LEU A 386 -4.91 -2.13 -19.46
C LEU A 386 -5.21 -0.62 -19.25
N SER A 387 -4.23 0.24 -19.49
CA SER A 387 -4.39 1.70 -19.35
C SER A 387 -5.42 2.28 -20.32
N ASN A 388 -5.65 1.62 -21.47
CA ASN A 388 -6.68 1.99 -22.44
C ASN A 388 -8.09 1.51 -22.06
N CYS A 389 -8.18 0.49 -21.17
CA CYS A 389 -9.44 -0.15 -20.79
C CYS A 389 -10.03 0.37 -19.48
N LEU A 390 -9.25 1.05 -18.66
CA LEU A 390 -9.67 1.48 -17.32
C LEU A 390 -10.05 2.97 -17.29
N ASP A 391 -11.05 3.26 -16.47
CA ASP A 391 -11.43 4.63 -16.13
C ASP A 391 -10.35 5.31 -15.25
N ASP A 392 -10.33 6.63 -15.27
CA ASP A 392 -9.30 7.45 -14.60
C ASP A 392 -9.27 7.32 -13.08
N ASP A 393 -10.34 6.85 -12.45
CA ASP A 393 -10.47 6.65 -11.01
C ASP A 393 -10.39 5.18 -10.58
N ALA A 394 -10.16 4.27 -11.51
CA ALA A 394 -9.98 2.85 -11.21
C ALA A 394 -8.84 2.63 -10.18
N VAL A 395 -9.03 1.64 -9.31
CA VAL A 395 -7.99 1.23 -8.36
C VAL A 395 -7.19 0.08 -8.96
N VAL A 396 -5.88 0.25 -9.03
CA VAL A 396 -4.95 -0.77 -9.51
C VAL A 396 -4.07 -1.23 -8.36
N VAL A 397 -4.06 -2.53 -8.11
CA VAL A 397 -3.26 -3.16 -7.07
C VAL A 397 -2.23 -4.06 -7.73
N ALA A 398 -0.94 -3.87 -7.45
CA ALA A 398 0.12 -4.65 -8.06
C ALA A 398 0.98 -5.38 -7.03
N ASP A 399 1.17 -6.67 -7.22
CA ASP A 399 2.13 -7.46 -6.44
C ASP A 399 3.57 -7.08 -6.78
N PRO A 400 4.53 -7.30 -5.86
CA PRO A 400 5.94 -7.20 -6.17
C PRO A 400 6.36 -8.24 -7.23
N GLY A 401 7.50 -8.04 -7.86
CA GLY A 401 7.97 -8.87 -8.98
C GLY A 401 7.59 -8.29 -10.34
N THR A 402 7.08 -9.11 -11.27
CA THR A 402 6.82 -8.68 -12.66
C THR A 402 5.88 -7.48 -12.77
N PRO A 403 4.70 -7.42 -12.10
CA PRO A 403 3.73 -6.34 -12.36
C PRO A 403 4.19 -4.96 -11.90
N CYS A 404 4.75 -4.87 -10.70
CA CYS A 404 5.01 -3.58 -10.04
C CYS A 404 5.91 -2.62 -10.83
N PRO A 405 7.10 -3.01 -11.33
CA PRO A 405 7.95 -2.10 -12.08
C PRO A 405 7.31 -1.59 -13.37
N TYR A 406 6.56 -2.44 -14.08
CA TYR A 406 5.90 -2.03 -15.33
C TYR A 406 4.71 -1.11 -15.09
N VAL A 407 3.86 -1.39 -14.08
CA VAL A 407 2.79 -0.46 -13.67
C VAL A 407 3.41 0.87 -13.26
N SER A 408 4.45 0.84 -12.42
CA SER A 408 5.10 2.05 -11.91
C SER A 408 5.76 2.88 -13.00
N ALA A 409 6.35 2.24 -14.01
CA ALA A 409 7.00 2.94 -15.11
C ALA A 409 6.01 3.47 -16.14
N HIS A 410 4.97 2.70 -16.48
CA HIS A 410 4.25 2.86 -17.74
C HIS A 410 2.74 3.05 -17.63
N TYR A 411 2.11 2.69 -16.48
CA TYR A 411 0.70 3.00 -16.29
C TYR A 411 0.52 4.50 -16.09
N ARG A 412 -0.37 5.12 -16.87
CA ARG A 412 -0.53 6.57 -16.86
C ARG A 412 -1.71 6.99 -15.99
N TRP A 413 -1.41 7.46 -14.79
CA TRP A 413 -2.41 8.00 -13.85
C TRP A 413 -2.94 9.34 -14.36
N ARG A 414 -4.15 9.36 -14.92
CA ARG A 414 -4.76 10.59 -15.47
C ARG A 414 -5.39 11.46 -14.40
N LYS A 415 -5.62 10.92 -13.20
CA LYS A 415 -6.21 11.61 -12.05
C LYS A 415 -5.38 11.36 -10.79
N ALA A 416 -5.12 12.44 -10.03
CA ALA A 416 -4.53 12.30 -8.70
C ALA A 416 -5.53 11.64 -7.74
N GLY A 417 -5.02 10.82 -6.81
CA GLY A 417 -5.84 10.13 -5.84
C GLY A 417 -5.18 8.88 -5.27
N ARG A 418 -5.90 8.19 -4.39
CA ARG A 418 -5.51 6.91 -3.78
C ARG A 418 -5.89 5.74 -4.71
N ASN A 419 -5.33 5.73 -5.91
CA ASN A 419 -5.74 4.82 -6.98
C ASN A 419 -4.74 3.68 -7.22
N PHE A 420 -3.52 3.77 -6.66
CA PHE A 420 -2.49 2.75 -6.78
C PHE A 420 -2.11 2.16 -5.43
N ILE A 421 -2.01 0.84 -5.38
CA ILE A 421 -1.58 0.08 -4.20
C ILE A 421 -0.53 -0.94 -4.61
N SER A 422 0.58 -0.98 -3.89
CA SER A 422 1.57 -2.05 -3.96
C SER A 422 2.25 -2.21 -2.60
N ASN A 423 2.61 -3.43 -2.25
CA ASN A 423 3.37 -3.70 -1.04
C ASN A 423 4.86 -3.48 -1.29
N ARG A 424 5.40 -2.40 -0.74
CA ARG A 424 6.78 -1.96 -1.01
C ARG A 424 7.69 -1.96 0.22
N ALA A 425 7.17 -2.42 1.34
CA ALA A 425 7.93 -2.45 2.59
C ALA A 425 8.38 -3.87 2.97
N HIS A 426 7.45 -4.81 3.01
CA HIS A 426 7.76 -6.22 3.30
C HIS A 426 7.94 -7.05 2.02
N GLY A 427 7.21 -6.71 0.95
CA GLY A 427 7.37 -7.32 -0.37
C GLY A 427 6.88 -8.76 -0.48
N ALA A 428 5.99 -9.21 0.39
CA ALA A 428 5.44 -10.57 0.34
C ALA A 428 4.56 -10.79 -0.89
N LEU A 429 4.70 -11.96 -1.52
CA LEU A 429 3.88 -12.38 -2.66
C LEU A 429 2.45 -12.75 -2.21
N GLY A 430 1.46 -12.57 -3.10
CA GLY A 430 0.05 -12.89 -2.84
C GLY A 430 -0.73 -11.74 -2.17
N PHE A 431 -0.15 -10.55 -2.12
CA PHE A 431 -0.78 -9.35 -1.55
C PHE A 431 -1.92 -8.82 -2.43
N ALA A 432 -1.71 -8.72 -3.75
CA ALA A 432 -2.55 -7.90 -4.63
C ALA A 432 -4.01 -8.38 -4.69
N LEU A 433 -4.26 -9.69 -4.72
CA LEU A 433 -5.62 -10.22 -4.74
C LEU A 433 -6.40 -9.78 -3.49
N ALA A 434 -5.87 -10.05 -2.31
CA ALA A 434 -6.53 -9.73 -1.05
C ALA A 434 -6.66 -8.20 -0.84
N ALA A 435 -5.59 -7.44 -1.08
CA ALA A 435 -5.64 -5.98 -0.97
C ALA A 435 -6.65 -5.35 -1.95
N SER A 436 -6.83 -5.91 -3.15
CA SER A 436 -7.86 -5.47 -4.10
C SER A 436 -9.27 -5.70 -3.60
N MET A 437 -9.50 -6.79 -2.86
CA MET A 437 -10.80 -7.06 -2.23
C MET A 437 -11.10 -6.02 -1.15
N GLY A 438 -10.14 -5.71 -0.29
CA GLY A 438 -10.26 -4.63 0.69
C GLY A 438 -10.47 -3.26 0.06
N ALA A 439 -9.76 -2.97 -1.03
CA ALA A 439 -9.93 -1.73 -1.78
C ALA A 439 -11.33 -1.62 -2.42
N HIS A 440 -11.85 -2.69 -3.00
CA HIS A 440 -13.21 -2.74 -3.54
C HIS A 440 -14.26 -2.51 -2.44
N ILE A 441 -14.12 -3.15 -1.28
CA ILE A 441 -15.01 -2.92 -0.13
C ILE A 441 -14.99 -1.45 0.31
N GLY A 442 -13.81 -0.81 0.28
CA GLY A 442 -13.67 0.61 0.63
C GLY A 442 -14.21 1.58 -0.43
N ARG A 443 -14.21 1.18 -1.70
CA ARG A 443 -14.68 1.99 -2.85
C ARG A 443 -15.48 1.14 -3.85
N PRO A 444 -16.68 0.65 -3.47
CA PRO A 444 -17.42 -0.33 -4.27
C PRO A 444 -17.94 0.19 -5.62
N SER A 445 -18.06 1.51 -5.78
CA SER A 445 -18.50 2.15 -7.02
C SER A 445 -17.39 2.31 -8.07
N VAL A 446 -16.15 1.96 -7.72
CA VAL A 446 -14.98 2.16 -8.58
C VAL A 446 -14.43 0.80 -9.02
N LYS A 447 -14.09 0.67 -10.30
CA LYS A 447 -13.49 -0.58 -10.80
C LYS A 447 -12.15 -0.83 -10.12
N THR A 448 -11.99 -2.03 -9.60
CA THR A 448 -10.74 -2.49 -8.99
C THR A 448 -10.14 -3.60 -9.84
N VAL A 449 -8.84 -3.49 -10.09
CA VAL A 449 -8.05 -4.48 -10.84
C VAL A 449 -6.81 -4.85 -10.03
N ASN A 450 -6.45 -6.13 -10.01
CA ASN A 450 -5.18 -6.55 -9.44
C ASN A 450 -4.29 -7.24 -10.49
N LEU A 451 -2.98 -7.03 -10.35
CA LEU A 451 -1.96 -7.62 -11.20
C LEU A 451 -1.01 -8.45 -10.33
N MET A 452 -0.80 -9.69 -10.71
CA MET A 452 0.10 -10.60 -9.99
C MET A 452 0.92 -11.45 -10.97
N GLY A 453 2.07 -11.95 -10.52
CA GLY A 453 2.77 -13.01 -11.22
C GLY A 453 2.15 -14.38 -10.90
N ASP A 454 2.44 -15.36 -11.73
CA ASP A 454 2.01 -16.75 -11.51
C ASP A 454 2.55 -17.35 -10.21
N GLY A 455 3.76 -16.96 -9.80
CA GLY A 455 4.30 -17.30 -8.48
C GLY A 455 3.45 -16.74 -7.34
N SER A 456 2.99 -15.48 -7.44
CA SER A 456 2.10 -14.85 -6.46
C SER A 456 0.72 -15.49 -6.41
N PHE A 457 0.18 -15.89 -7.56
CA PHE A 457 -1.09 -16.62 -7.66
C PHE A 457 -1.12 -17.85 -6.74
N GLY A 458 -0.02 -18.61 -6.69
CA GLY A 458 0.09 -19.79 -5.83
C GLY A 458 -0.06 -19.50 -4.34
N PHE A 459 0.21 -18.27 -3.88
CA PHE A 459 0.07 -17.86 -2.47
C PHE A 459 -1.35 -17.46 -2.09
N CYS A 460 -2.21 -17.10 -3.04
CA CYS A 460 -3.49 -16.43 -2.74
C CYS A 460 -4.71 -17.00 -3.48
N CYS A 461 -4.55 -18.00 -4.34
CA CYS A 461 -5.65 -18.50 -5.19
C CYS A 461 -6.88 -18.98 -4.40
N GLY A 462 -6.73 -19.40 -3.14
CA GLY A 462 -7.86 -19.75 -2.26
C GLY A 462 -8.86 -18.60 -2.06
N GLU A 463 -8.42 -17.34 -2.13
CA GLU A 463 -9.28 -16.17 -1.97
C GLU A 463 -10.20 -15.90 -3.17
N PHE A 464 -10.02 -16.58 -4.30
CA PHE A 464 -11.03 -16.57 -5.37
C PHE A 464 -12.38 -17.12 -4.91
N GLU A 465 -12.38 -18.06 -3.95
CA GLU A 465 -13.62 -18.48 -3.30
C GLU A 465 -14.28 -17.31 -2.55
N THR A 466 -13.52 -16.58 -1.77
CA THR A 466 -14.02 -15.40 -1.03
C THR A 466 -14.56 -14.34 -2.02
N MET A 467 -13.80 -14.03 -3.06
CA MET A 467 -14.20 -13.08 -4.10
C MET A 467 -15.51 -13.49 -4.79
N THR A 468 -15.68 -14.77 -5.05
CA THR A 468 -16.89 -15.33 -5.66
C THR A 468 -18.07 -15.33 -4.69
N ARG A 469 -17.87 -15.73 -3.44
CA ARG A 469 -18.90 -15.76 -2.40
C ARG A 469 -19.50 -14.38 -2.14
N TYR A 470 -18.67 -13.33 -2.16
CA TYR A 470 -19.12 -11.94 -2.01
C TYR A 470 -19.42 -11.24 -3.34
N ARG A 471 -19.34 -11.95 -4.49
CA ARG A 471 -19.64 -11.42 -5.85
C ARG A 471 -18.90 -10.13 -6.17
N MET A 472 -17.62 -10.06 -5.82
CA MET A 472 -16.82 -8.86 -6.03
C MET A 472 -16.44 -8.72 -7.52
N PRO A 473 -16.83 -7.63 -8.23
CA PRO A 473 -16.54 -7.42 -9.64
C PRO A 473 -15.10 -6.93 -9.87
N ILE A 474 -14.14 -7.68 -9.32
CA ILE A 474 -12.71 -7.40 -9.42
C ILE A 474 -12.16 -8.20 -10.61
N THR A 475 -11.27 -7.57 -11.38
CA THR A 475 -10.54 -8.23 -12.47
C THR A 475 -9.12 -8.53 -12.03
N SER A 476 -8.72 -9.79 -12.05
CA SER A 476 -7.36 -10.24 -11.77
C SER A 476 -6.59 -10.49 -13.08
N ILE A 477 -5.36 -10.02 -13.18
CA ILE A 477 -4.47 -10.24 -14.32
C ILE A 477 -3.24 -10.99 -13.84
N VAL A 478 -2.98 -12.16 -14.39
CA VAL A 478 -1.84 -13.00 -14.05
C VAL A 478 -0.81 -12.91 -15.17
N PHE A 479 0.42 -12.53 -14.83
CA PHE A 479 1.57 -12.61 -15.72
C PHE A 479 2.19 -13.99 -15.59
N SER A 480 1.83 -14.89 -16.52
CA SER A 480 2.24 -16.28 -16.51
C SER A 480 3.51 -16.49 -17.32
N ASN A 481 4.59 -16.87 -16.66
CA ASN A 481 5.88 -17.13 -17.29
C ASN A 481 6.65 -18.31 -16.65
N SER A 482 6.03 -19.01 -15.70
CA SER A 482 6.51 -20.22 -15.03
C SER A 482 7.84 -20.04 -14.30
N THR A 483 8.10 -18.83 -13.75
CA THR A 483 9.33 -18.56 -13.02
C THR A 483 9.15 -17.46 -11.98
N TYR A 484 9.94 -17.50 -10.90
CA TYR A 484 10.13 -16.35 -10.01
C TYR A 484 10.99 -15.30 -10.72
N GLY A 485 10.33 -14.52 -11.58
CA GLY A 485 10.98 -13.65 -12.58
C GLY A 485 11.96 -12.65 -12.00
N TRP A 486 11.67 -12.06 -10.83
CA TRP A 486 12.57 -11.12 -10.15
C TRP A 486 13.88 -11.79 -9.73
N ILE A 487 13.80 -12.97 -9.10
CA ILE A 487 14.99 -13.70 -8.65
C ILE A 487 15.80 -14.21 -9.84
N LYS A 488 15.12 -14.72 -10.87
CA LYS A 488 15.80 -15.19 -12.09
C LYS A 488 16.51 -14.04 -12.82
N ALA A 489 15.91 -12.85 -12.87
CA ALA A 489 16.56 -11.67 -13.44
C ALA A 489 17.79 -11.24 -12.61
N GLY A 490 17.71 -11.30 -11.28
CA GLY A 490 18.85 -11.08 -10.40
C GLY A 490 20.00 -12.09 -10.65
N GLN A 491 19.67 -13.37 -10.79
CA GLN A 491 20.65 -14.41 -11.16
C GLN A 491 21.25 -14.18 -12.55
N ASN A 492 20.44 -13.70 -13.49
CA ASN A 492 20.91 -13.34 -14.83
C ASN A 492 21.90 -12.16 -14.80
N ALA A 493 21.62 -11.13 -14.00
CA ALA A 493 22.41 -9.89 -13.97
C ALA A 493 23.68 -10.02 -13.11
N GLY A 494 23.61 -10.68 -11.96
CA GLY A 494 24.67 -10.66 -10.95
C GLY A 494 25.42 -11.99 -10.77
N PHE A 495 24.98 -13.10 -11.39
CA PHE A 495 25.51 -14.43 -11.13
C PHE A 495 25.80 -15.24 -12.42
N ASP A 496 26.25 -14.58 -13.48
CA ASP A 496 26.68 -15.20 -14.75
C ASP A 496 25.65 -16.18 -15.34
N LYS A 497 24.36 -15.83 -15.23
CA LYS A 497 23.23 -16.65 -15.71
C LYS A 497 23.17 -18.06 -15.08
N ARG A 498 23.71 -18.22 -13.89
CA ARG A 498 23.59 -19.49 -13.15
C ARG A 498 22.20 -19.52 -12.48
N PHE A 499 21.21 -20.04 -13.21
CA PHE A 499 19.84 -20.18 -12.73
C PHE A 499 19.71 -21.39 -11.81
N TYR A 500 19.15 -21.20 -10.62
CA TYR A 500 18.93 -22.26 -9.65
C TYR A 500 17.61 -22.08 -8.90
N ASN A 501 16.77 -23.08 -8.95
CA ASN A 501 15.51 -23.22 -8.18
C ASN A 501 14.54 -22.03 -8.32
N VAL A 502 14.39 -21.51 -9.53
CA VAL A 502 13.54 -20.34 -9.82
C VAL A 502 12.44 -20.64 -10.85
N ASP A 503 12.49 -21.80 -11.48
CA ASP A 503 11.49 -22.25 -12.46
C ASP A 503 10.54 -23.27 -11.85
N PHE A 504 9.30 -23.26 -12.29
CA PHE A 504 8.25 -24.22 -11.89
C PHE A 504 7.40 -24.64 -13.09
N GLY A 505 6.54 -25.64 -12.91
CA GLY A 505 5.69 -26.18 -13.97
C GLY A 505 4.66 -25.18 -14.47
N ARG A 506 4.28 -25.32 -15.74
CA ARG A 506 3.16 -24.54 -16.32
C ARG A 506 1.85 -24.92 -15.64
N THR A 507 1.12 -23.92 -15.23
CA THR A 507 -0.23 -24.04 -14.67
C THR A 507 -1.20 -23.27 -15.56
N ASP A 508 -2.39 -23.80 -15.77
CA ASP A 508 -3.50 -23.07 -16.37
C ASP A 508 -4.24 -22.31 -15.27
N HIS A 509 -3.82 -21.07 -15.03
CA HIS A 509 -4.38 -20.23 -13.95
C HIS A 509 -5.83 -19.85 -14.24
N ALA A 510 -6.22 -19.74 -15.53
CA ALA A 510 -7.61 -19.51 -15.91
C ALA A 510 -8.49 -20.69 -15.53
N ALA A 511 -8.04 -21.93 -15.75
CA ALA A 511 -8.79 -23.12 -15.35
C ALA A 511 -8.89 -23.26 -13.83
N VAL A 512 -7.83 -22.94 -13.08
CA VAL A 512 -7.86 -22.94 -11.61
C VAL A 512 -8.86 -21.91 -11.07
N ALA A 513 -8.84 -20.68 -11.58
CA ALA A 513 -9.79 -19.65 -11.16
C ALA A 513 -11.24 -20.00 -11.54
N ALA A 514 -11.46 -20.61 -12.72
CA ALA A 514 -12.76 -21.09 -13.16
C ALA A 514 -13.33 -22.15 -12.19
N ALA A 515 -12.48 -23.00 -11.61
CA ALA A 515 -12.91 -23.98 -10.61
C ALA A 515 -13.44 -23.34 -9.31
N PHE A 516 -13.05 -22.09 -9.00
CA PHE A 516 -13.63 -21.27 -7.93
C PHE A 516 -14.87 -20.46 -8.36
N GLY A 517 -15.33 -20.59 -9.62
CA GLY A 517 -16.47 -19.86 -10.15
C GLY A 517 -16.13 -18.48 -10.73
N VAL A 518 -14.85 -18.18 -10.95
CA VAL A 518 -14.38 -16.95 -11.55
C VAL A 518 -14.46 -17.04 -13.07
N LYS A 519 -15.02 -16.02 -13.73
CA LYS A 519 -15.02 -15.95 -15.19
C LYS A 519 -13.61 -15.70 -15.70
N SER A 520 -13.06 -16.61 -16.50
CA SER A 520 -11.63 -16.61 -16.81
C SER A 520 -11.34 -16.72 -18.29
N TRP A 521 -10.24 -16.11 -18.71
CA TRP A 521 -9.68 -16.18 -20.07
C TRP A 521 -8.18 -16.45 -19.97
N ARG A 522 -7.65 -17.14 -20.98
CA ARG A 522 -6.22 -17.28 -21.21
C ARG A 522 -5.86 -16.61 -22.53
N VAL A 523 -4.82 -15.79 -22.53
CA VAL A 523 -4.39 -14.99 -23.68
C VAL A 523 -2.93 -15.29 -23.99
N GLU A 524 -2.66 -15.74 -25.20
CA GLU A 524 -1.33 -16.01 -25.76
C GLU A 524 -1.04 -15.10 -26.97
N ASP A 525 -2.09 -14.67 -27.69
CA ASP A 525 -1.98 -13.77 -28.84
C ASP A 525 -2.12 -12.30 -28.39
N PRO A 526 -1.10 -11.46 -28.63
CA PRO A 526 -1.16 -10.02 -28.32
C PRO A 526 -2.35 -9.30 -28.98
N ALA A 527 -2.82 -9.76 -30.14
CA ALA A 527 -3.95 -9.15 -30.85
C ALA A 527 -5.28 -9.29 -30.10
N GLU A 528 -5.45 -10.36 -29.31
CA GLU A 528 -6.68 -10.62 -28.55
C GLU A 528 -6.72 -9.88 -27.21
N LEU A 529 -5.55 -9.47 -26.68
CA LEU A 529 -5.38 -9.02 -25.30
C LEU A 529 -6.33 -7.89 -24.91
N GLU A 530 -6.38 -6.82 -25.69
CA GLU A 530 -7.22 -5.65 -25.36
C GLU A 530 -8.71 -6.00 -25.39
N GLY A 531 -9.13 -6.83 -26.36
CA GLY A 531 -10.51 -7.31 -26.46
C GLY A 531 -10.93 -8.15 -25.24
N VAL A 532 -10.05 -9.04 -24.79
CA VAL A 532 -10.27 -9.87 -23.60
C VAL A 532 -10.27 -9.03 -22.33
N LEU A 533 -9.34 -8.09 -22.18
CA LEU A 533 -9.32 -7.17 -21.02
C LEU A 533 -10.62 -6.36 -20.92
N LYS A 534 -11.13 -5.82 -22.03
CA LYS A 534 -12.42 -5.11 -22.06
C LYS A 534 -13.57 -6.00 -21.59
N GLN A 535 -13.62 -7.26 -22.04
CA GLN A 535 -14.65 -8.22 -21.62
C GLN A 535 -14.53 -8.54 -20.13
N ALA A 536 -13.31 -8.77 -19.62
CA ALA A 536 -13.07 -9.08 -18.21
C ALA A 536 -13.41 -7.90 -17.29
N ILE A 537 -13.04 -6.68 -17.67
CA ILE A 537 -13.33 -5.45 -16.93
C ILE A 537 -14.82 -5.15 -16.91
N ALA A 538 -15.53 -5.37 -18.01
CA ALA A 538 -16.97 -5.16 -18.11
C ALA A 538 -17.81 -6.25 -17.41
N HIS A 539 -17.20 -7.36 -17.01
CA HIS A 539 -17.94 -8.44 -16.35
C HIS A 539 -18.43 -8.01 -14.95
N ASP A 540 -19.73 -8.25 -14.72
CA ASP A 540 -20.40 -7.97 -13.43
C ASP A 540 -20.22 -9.17 -12.46
N GLY A 541 -19.01 -9.36 -12.01
CA GLY A 541 -18.58 -10.42 -11.11
C GLY A 541 -17.06 -10.62 -11.14
N PRO A 542 -16.54 -11.58 -10.37
CA PRO A 542 -15.11 -11.86 -10.36
C PRO A 542 -14.62 -12.37 -11.72
N SER A 543 -13.51 -11.82 -12.17
CA SER A 543 -12.91 -12.16 -13.47
C SER A 543 -11.40 -12.32 -13.40
N LEU A 544 -10.84 -13.15 -14.30
CA LEU A 544 -9.39 -13.36 -14.39
C LEU A 544 -8.93 -13.45 -15.85
N VAL A 545 -7.82 -12.81 -16.15
CA VAL A 545 -7.11 -12.93 -17.43
C VAL A 545 -5.71 -13.50 -17.16
N ASP A 546 -5.46 -14.73 -17.60
CA ASP A 546 -4.16 -15.40 -17.55
C ASP A 546 -3.38 -15.04 -18.83
N VAL A 547 -2.40 -14.16 -18.71
CA VAL A 547 -1.61 -13.65 -19.85
C VAL A 547 -0.28 -14.37 -19.90
N ILE A 548 0.01 -15.04 -21.02
CA ILE A 548 1.31 -15.67 -21.25
C ILE A 548 2.32 -14.58 -21.59
N ALA A 549 3.04 -14.14 -20.58
CA ALA A 549 3.90 -12.97 -20.61
C ALA A 549 5.38 -13.30 -20.66
N GLN A 550 6.15 -12.43 -21.30
CA GLN A 550 7.61 -12.51 -21.34
C GLN A 550 8.21 -12.45 -19.92
N PRO A 551 9.13 -13.37 -19.56
CA PRO A 551 9.75 -13.34 -18.25
C PRO A 551 10.76 -12.18 -18.12
N LEU A 552 10.87 -11.60 -16.92
CA LEU A 552 11.67 -10.40 -16.62
C LEU A 552 13.13 -10.46 -17.10
N HIS A 553 13.76 -11.64 -17.03
CA HIS A 553 15.17 -11.79 -17.45
C HIS A 553 15.39 -11.76 -18.98
N GLN A 554 14.31 -11.77 -19.75
CA GLN A 554 14.30 -11.65 -21.23
C GLN A 554 13.66 -10.33 -21.69
N ALA A 555 12.99 -9.62 -20.81
CA ALA A 555 12.26 -8.38 -21.10
C ALA A 555 13.14 -7.14 -20.84
N ALA A 556 12.76 -6.01 -21.44
CA ALA A 556 13.33 -4.70 -21.15
C ALA A 556 12.71 -4.12 -19.85
N ALA A 557 12.97 -4.76 -18.72
CA ALA A 557 12.35 -4.38 -17.46
C ALA A 557 12.81 -2.97 -17.02
N PRO A 558 11.89 -2.11 -16.52
CA PRO A 558 12.21 -0.79 -15.97
C PRO A 558 12.79 -0.93 -14.55
N VAL A 559 13.91 -1.65 -14.47
CA VAL A 559 14.62 -1.98 -13.23
C VAL A 559 16.11 -1.76 -13.47
N SER A 560 16.74 -0.90 -12.68
CA SER A 560 18.18 -0.67 -12.76
C SER A 560 18.97 -1.56 -11.81
N GLU A 561 18.34 -2.03 -10.74
CA GLU A 561 18.98 -2.89 -9.74
C GLU A 561 18.06 -4.02 -9.28
N TRP A 562 18.58 -5.24 -9.29
CA TRP A 562 17.83 -6.46 -8.98
C TRP A 562 17.98 -6.93 -7.53
N VAL A 563 18.87 -6.30 -6.76
CA VAL A 563 19.10 -6.62 -5.34
C VAL A 563 18.81 -5.35 -4.51
N ALA A 564 18.08 -5.49 -3.43
CA ALA A 564 17.71 -4.37 -2.54
C ALA A 564 18.88 -3.91 -1.65
#